data_ec800064973773e8864efdbaf836d11e
#
_entry.id   ec800064973773e8864efdbaf836d11e
#
_cell.length_a   1.000
_cell.length_b   1.000
_cell.length_c   1.000
_cell.angle_alpha   90.00
_cell.angle_beta   90.00
_cell.angle_gamma   90.00
#
_symmetry.space_group_name_H-M   'P 1'
#
loop_
_entity.id
_entity.type
_entity.pdbx_description
1 polymer ?
#
loop_
_entity_poly.entity_id
_entity_poly.type
_entity_poly.pdbx_seq_one_letter_code
_entity_poly.pdbx_strand_id
1 'polypeptide(L)'
;MSVIFVARSARLARWASDVGLGKHVFKIGVAAGDPKPLAAAGWAGETDWTILRRRPVDDLTEEEAILRLARNEKMIDPKLSPTLKGAVGVFRLTQARVENHIIVTRALAGDSDRADVRLKPADFADYLIHHALR
;
A
#
# COMPACT_ATOMS: atom_id res chain seq x y z
N MET A 1 8.96 -10.81 16.41
CA MET A 1 7.92 -9.80 16.18
C MET A 1 7.92 -9.37 14.74
N SER A 2 6.78 -9.42 14.10
CA SER A 2 6.65 -9.02 12.70
C SER A 2 6.10 -7.61 12.59
N VAL A 3 6.41 -6.96 11.47
CA VAL A 3 5.95 -5.60 11.18
C VAL A 3 5.34 -5.58 9.79
N ILE A 4 4.07 -5.19 9.71
CA ILE A 4 3.45 -4.89 8.42
C ILE A 4 3.82 -3.46 8.02
N PHE A 5 4.14 -3.26 6.75
CA PHE A 5 4.53 -1.94 6.27
C PHE A 5 3.97 -1.66 4.87
N VAL A 6 3.88 -0.39 4.54
CA VAL A 6 3.54 0.05 3.18
C VAL A 6 4.61 1.03 2.73
N ALA A 7 5.11 0.81 1.53
CA ALA A 7 6.15 1.63 0.93
C ALA A 7 5.72 2.16 -0.44
N ARG A 8 6.31 3.26 -0.85
CA ARG A 8 6.06 3.90 -2.14
C ARG A 8 7.37 4.22 -2.84
N SER A 9 7.40 3.98 -4.15
CA SER A 9 8.49 4.41 -5.02
C SER A 9 7.94 5.43 -6.02
N ALA A 10 8.51 6.62 -6.05
CA ALA A 10 8.11 7.65 -7.00
C ALA A 10 8.37 7.21 -8.45
N ARG A 11 9.47 6.48 -8.68
CA ARG A 11 9.80 5.97 -10.02
C ARG A 11 8.81 4.92 -10.48
N LEU A 12 8.44 3.99 -9.60
CA LEU A 12 7.44 2.97 -9.94
C LEU A 12 6.07 3.60 -10.17
N ALA A 13 5.70 4.59 -9.36
CA ALA A 13 4.44 5.32 -9.52
C ALA A 13 4.39 6.04 -10.88
N ARG A 14 5.49 6.61 -11.32
CA ARG A 14 5.59 7.24 -12.64
C ARG A 14 5.39 6.23 -13.76
N TRP A 15 6.06 5.09 -13.67
CA TRP A 15 5.86 4.01 -14.63
C TRP A 15 4.40 3.57 -14.70
N ALA A 16 3.79 3.35 -13.54
CA ALA A 16 2.39 2.91 -13.47
C ALA A 16 1.44 3.93 -14.10
N SER A 17 1.69 5.22 -13.86
CA SER A 17 0.92 6.30 -14.49
C SER A 17 1.09 6.30 -16.01
N ASP A 18 2.32 6.09 -16.49
CA ASP A 18 2.63 6.09 -17.92
C ASP A 18 1.95 4.94 -18.67
N VAL A 19 1.76 3.79 -18.01
CA VAL A 19 1.09 2.63 -18.64
C VAL A 19 -0.40 2.53 -18.30
N GLY A 20 -0.98 3.59 -17.74
CA GLY A 20 -2.43 3.65 -17.51
C GLY A 20 -2.92 2.97 -16.22
N LEU A 21 -2.03 2.57 -15.31
CA LEU A 21 -2.41 1.94 -14.05
C LEU A 21 -2.68 2.95 -12.92
N GLY A 22 -2.41 4.24 -13.17
CA GLY A 22 -2.55 5.29 -12.17
C GLY A 22 -1.29 5.49 -11.35
N LYS A 23 -1.21 6.62 -10.67
CA LYS A 23 -0.01 7.02 -9.91
C LYS A 23 -0.02 6.54 -8.45
N HIS A 24 -1.15 6.01 -7.97
CA HIS A 24 -1.30 5.57 -6.57
C HIS A 24 -0.98 4.08 -6.44
N VAL A 25 0.32 3.77 -6.45
CA VAL A 25 0.86 2.42 -6.43
C VAL A 25 1.71 2.25 -5.18
N PHE A 26 1.45 1.18 -4.41
CA PHE A 26 2.09 0.95 -3.13
C PHE A 26 2.49 -0.52 -2.97
N LYS A 27 3.62 -0.75 -2.31
CA LYS A 27 4.08 -2.09 -1.94
C LYS A 27 3.72 -2.35 -0.49
N ILE A 28 3.01 -3.44 -0.25
CA ILE A 28 2.76 -3.93 1.11
C ILE A 28 3.68 -5.11 1.39
N GLY A 29 4.16 -5.22 2.62
CA GLY A 29 4.98 -6.34 3.03
C GLY A 29 4.91 -6.57 4.52
N VAL A 30 5.45 -7.70 4.95
CA VAL A 30 5.60 -8.06 6.36
C VAL A 30 7.05 -8.46 6.57
N ALA A 31 7.72 -7.77 7.49
CA ALA A 31 9.13 -8.01 7.81
C ALA A 31 9.26 -8.56 9.23
N ALA A 32 10.33 -9.33 9.47
CA ALA A 32 10.65 -9.86 10.80
C ALA A 32 11.45 -8.85 11.62
N GLY A 33 11.03 -7.58 11.61
CA GLY A 33 11.71 -6.50 12.30
C GLY A 33 11.63 -5.21 11.50
N ASP A 34 12.69 -4.37 11.58
CA ASP A 34 12.71 -3.10 10.86
C ASP A 34 12.68 -3.31 9.34
N PRO A 35 11.69 -2.75 8.62
CA PRO A 35 11.63 -2.89 7.17
C PRO A 35 12.60 -1.99 6.39
N LYS A 36 13.30 -1.07 7.04
CA LYS A 36 14.22 -0.15 6.35
C LYS A 36 15.28 -0.83 5.48
N PRO A 37 15.96 -1.90 5.95
CA PRO A 37 16.94 -2.60 5.09
C PRO A 37 16.30 -3.17 3.82
N LEU A 38 15.07 -3.65 3.91
CA LEU A 38 14.35 -4.17 2.75
C LEU A 38 14.04 -3.05 1.75
N ALA A 39 13.63 -1.89 2.24
CA ALA A 39 13.35 -0.74 1.39
C ALA A 39 14.63 -0.22 0.72
N ALA A 40 15.76 -0.26 1.43
CA ALA A 40 17.05 0.13 0.87
C ALA A 40 17.51 -0.80 -0.26
N ALA A 41 17.27 -2.11 -0.10
CA ALA A 41 17.52 -3.09 -1.16
C ALA A 41 16.57 -2.92 -2.34
N GLY A 42 15.34 -2.50 -2.05
CA GLY A 42 14.34 -2.17 -3.06
C GLY A 42 13.53 -3.34 -3.58
N TRP A 43 12.52 -3.01 -4.37
CA TRP A 43 11.67 -3.97 -5.09
C TRP A 43 11.48 -3.46 -6.51
N ALA A 44 11.17 -4.37 -7.41
CA ALA A 44 10.89 -4.02 -8.82
C ALA A 44 12.06 -3.30 -9.51
N GLY A 45 13.27 -3.52 -9.04
CA GLY A 45 14.46 -2.86 -9.59
C GLY A 45 14.63 -1.40 -9.19
N GLU A 46 13.78 -0.88 -8.32
CA GLU A 46 13.85 0.49 -7.84
C GLU A 46 14.41 0.54 -6.42
N THR A 47 15.15 1.59 -6.10
CA THR A 47 15.78 1.78 -4.78
C THR A 47 15.33 3.05 -4.08
N ASP A 48 14.34 3.75 -4.64
CA ASP A 48 13.80 5.00 -4.10
C ASP A 48 12.58 4.79 -3.20
N TRP A 49 12.48 3.62 -2.56
CA TRP A 49 11.35 3.28 -1.71
C TRP A 49 11.39 4.03 -0.39
N THR A 50 10.23 4.57 0.00
CA THR A 50 10.02 5.23 1.28
C THR A 50 8.95 4.47 2.05
N ILE A 51 9.27 4.09 3.29
CA ILE A 51 8.27 3.48 4.18
C ILE A 51 7.32 4.58 4.66
N LEU A 52 6.06 4.46 4.31
CA LEU A 52 5.04 5.45 4.67
C LEU A 52 4.43 5.18 6.03
N ARG A 53 4.15 3.92 6.32
CA ARG A 53 3.59 3.47 7.59
C ARG A 53 4.11 2.09 7.91
N ARG A 54 4.24 1.78 9.20
CA ARG A 54 4.56 0.44 9.69
C ARG A 54 3.83 0.21 11.01
N ARG A 55 3.51 -1.05 11.27
CA ARG A 55 2.75 -1.42 12.46
C ARG A 55 3.17 -2.82 12.92
N PRO A 56 3.42 -3.03 14.23
CA PRO A 56 3.68 -4.37 14.75
C PRO A 56 2.46 -5.27 14.54
N VAL A 57 2.69 -6.50 14.12
CA VAL A 57 1.64 -7.51 13.97
C VAL A 57 2.14 -8.84 14.51
N ASP A 58 1.21 -9.65 14.98
CA ASP A 58 1.48 -11.01 15.43
C ASP A 58 0.77 -11.99 14.48
N ASP A 59 1.45 -13.12 14.21
CA ASP A 59 0.89 -14.24 13.46
C ASP A 59 0.33 -13.88 12.08
N LEU A 60 0.85 -12.84 11.44
CA LEU A 60 0.47 -12.45 10.09
C LEU A 60 1.66 -12.63 9.16
N THR A 61 1.47 -13.43 8.11
CA THR A 61 2.47 -13.56 7.05
C THR A 61 2.20 -12.56 5.93
N GLU A 62 3.24 -12.26 5.15
CA GLU A 62 3.11 -11.38 3.99
C GLU A 62 2.10 -11.95 2.99
N GLU A 63 2.13 -13.27 2.77
CA GLU A 63 1.19 -13.94 1.87
C GLU A 63 -0.26 -13.74 2.31
N GLU A 64 -0.53 -13.88 3.61
CA GLU A 64 -1.89 -13.66 4.14
C GLU A 64 -2.35 -12.23 3.96
N ALA A 65 -1.47 -11.26 4.22
CA ALA A 65 -1.78 -9.84 4.04
C ALA A 65 -2.12 -9.54 2.57
N ILE A 66 -1.32 -10.08 1.65
CA ILE A 66 -1.54 -9.90 0.22
C ILE A 66 -2.86 -10.55 -0.22
N LEU A 67 -3.15 -11.77 0.25
CA LEU A 67 -4.40 -12.46 -0.09
C LEU A 67 -5.63 -11.70 0.41
N ARG A 68 -5.57 -11.16 1.61
CA ARG A 68 -6.67 -10.37 2.17
C ARG A 68 -6.94 -9.12 1.34
N LEU A 69 -5.88 -8.42 0.95
CA LEU A 69 -6.01 -7.21 0.12
C LEU A 69 -6.48 -7.54 -1.29
N ALA A 70 -6.00 -8.62 -1.88
CA ALA A 70 -6.33 -9.01 -3.25
C ALA A 70 -7.82 -9.34 -3.43
N ARG A 71 -8.55 -9.59 -2.36
CA ARG A 71 -10.00 -9.83 -2.43
C ARG A 71 -10.78 -8.60 -2.89
N ASN A 72 -10.34 -7.41 -2.49
CA ASN A 72 -11.07 -6.17 -2.74
C ASN A 72 -10.25 -5.09 -3.43
N GLU A 73 -8.91 -5.23 -3.45
CA GLU A 73 -8.02 -4.27 -4.06
C GLU A 73 -7.35 -4.86 -5.30
N LYS A 74 -6.91 -3.98 -6.19
CA LYS A 74 -6.30 -4.41 -7.45
C LYS A 74 -4.78 -4.52 -7.29
N MET A 75 -4.30 -5.75 -7.27
CA MET A 75 -2.88 -6.04 -7.27
C MET A 75 -2.35 -6.02 -8.71
N ILE A 76 -1.17 -5.43 -8.88
CA ILE A 76 -0.48 -5.50 -10.17
C ILE A 76 0.23 -6.85 -10.25
N ASP A 77 -0.18 -7.68 -11.20
CA ASP A 77 0.38 -9.03 -11.37
C ASP A 77 1.79 -8.94 -11.95
N PRO A 78 2.82 -9.41 -11.21
CA PRO A 78 4.19 -9.37 -11.70
C PRO A 78 4.42 -10.26 -12.93
N LYS A 79 3.58 -11.26 -13.16
CA LYS A 79 3.67 -12.11 -14.36
C LYS A 79 3.25 -11.35 -15.60
N LEU A 80 2.29 -10.43 -15.48
CA LEU A 80 1.79 -9.61 -16.57
C LEU A 80 2.55 -8.30 -16.71
N SER A 81 3.34 -7.94 -15.72
CA SER A 81 4.08 -6.67 -15.68
C SER A 81 5.56 -6.94 -15.39
N PRO A 82 6.37 -7.21 -16.43
CA PRO A 82 7.79 -7.53 -16.25
C PRO A 82 8.58 -6.43 -15.51
N THR A 83 8.13 -5.19 -15.56
CA THR A 83 8.75 -4.08 -14.85
C THR A 83 8.85 -4.34 -13.34
N LEU A 84 7.91 -5.11 -12.77
CA LEU A 84 7.93 -5.44 -11.35
C LEU A 84 9.01 -6.45 -10.97
N LYS A 85 9.64 -7.11 -11.96
CA LYS A 85 10.73 -8.08 -11.74
C LYS A 85 10.38 -9.14 -10.69
N GLY A 86 9.13 -9.61 -10.71
CA GLY A 86 8.66 -10.62 -9.78
C GLY A 86 8.21 -10.10 -8.42
N ALA A 87 8.25 -8.80 -8.17
CA ALA A 87 7.81 -8.23 -6.90
C ALA A 87 6.30 -8.42 -6.71
N VAL A 88 5.92 -9.08 -5.62
CA VAL A 88 4.52 -9.36 -5.26
C VAL A 88 4.07 -8.37 -4.19
N GLY A 89 2.76 -8.08 -4.16
CA GLY A 89 2.21 -7.18 -3.14
C GLY A 89 2.25 -5.72 -3.53
N VAL A 90 2.32 -5.44 -4.82
CA VAL A 90 2.18 -4.08 -5.34
C VAL A 90 0.72 -3.86 -5.73
N PHE A 91 0.06 -2.91 -5.05
CA PHE A 91 -1.35 -2.63 -5.24
C PHE A 91 -1.54 -1.24 -5.84
N ARG A 92 -2.54 -1.11 -6.70
CA ARG A 92 -2.96 0.18 -7.22
C ARG A 92 -4.29 0.59 -6.59
N LEU A 93 -4.36 1.84 -6.17
CA LEU A 93 -5.54 2.39 -5.52
C LEU A 93 -6.05 3.61 -6.28
N THR A 94 -7.33 3.92 -6.09
CA THR A 94 -7.90 5.16 -6.60
C THR A 94 -8.07 6.15 -5.44
N GLN A 95 -7.94 7.42 -5.73
CA GLN A 95 -8.14 8.47 -4.74
C GLN A 95 -9.56 8.41 -4.17
N ALA A 96 -10.55 8.21 -5.03
CA ALA A 96 -11.95 8.15 -4.62
C ALA A 96 -12.21 7.08 -3.59
N ARG A 97 -11.59 5.91 -3.74
CA ARG A 97 -11.79 4.78 -2.85
C ARG A 97 -11.24 5.05 -1.44
N VAL A 98 -10.06 5.62 -1.35
CA VAL A 98 -9.43 5.97 -0.08
C VAL A 98 -10.16 7.14 0.58
N GLU A 99 -10.53 8.14 -0.19
CA GLU A 99 -11.29 9.30 0.28
C GLU A 99 -12.64 8.86 0.88
N ASN A 100 -13.36 7.99 0.19
CA ASN A 100 -14.63 7.45 0.68
C ASN A 100 -14.46 6.69 2.00
N HIS A 101 -13.40 5.90 2.12
CA HIS A 101 -13.09 5.17 3.36
C HIS A 101 -12.89 6.13 4.53
N ILE A 102 -12.16 7.22 4.32
CA ILE A 102 -11.92 8.24 5.36
C ILE A 102 -13.22 8.91 5.77
N ILE A 103 -14.06 9.28 4.81
CA ILE A 103 -15.35 9.90 5.09
C ILE A 103 -16.24 8.99 5.93
N VAL A 104 -16.34 7.72 5.56
CA VAL A 104 -17.13 6.72 6.28
C VAL A 104 -16.58 6.50 7.69
N THR A 105 -15.27 6.39 7.83
CA THR A 105 -14.63 6.19 9.13
C THR A 105 -14.89 7.38 10.05
N ARG A 106 -14.80 8.60 9.56
CA ARG A 106 -15.10 9.80 10.34
C ARG A 106 -16.56 9.83 10.77
N ALA A 107 -17.48 9.51 9.87
CA ALA A 107 -18.90 9.46 10.17
C ALA A 107 -19.23 8.45 11.27
N LEU A 108 -18.61 7.26 11.23
CA LEU A 108 -18.76 6.23 12.26
C LEU A 108 -18.19 6.65 13.61
N ALA A 109 -17.19 7.51 13.61
CA ALA A 109 -16.59 8.07 14.81
C ALA A 109 -17.36 9.28 15.36
N GLY A 110 -18.47 9.65 14.72
CA GLY A 110 -19.30 10.79 15.14
C GLY A 110 -18.83 12.14 14.58
N ASP A 111 -17.82 12.14 13.72
CA ASP A 111 -17.36 13.35 13.05
C ASP A 111 -18.10 13.50 11.72
N SER A 112 -19.04 14.42 11.69
CA SER A 112 -19.84 14.69 10.48
C SER A 112 -19.30 15.85 9.65
N ASP A 113 -18.14 16.41 10.03
CA ASP A 113 -17.52 17.49 9.29
C ASP A 113 -17.00 16.95 7.93
N ARG A 114 -17.61 17.46 6.86
CA ARG A 114 -17.23 17.12 5.50
C ARG A 114 -16.22 18.08 4.90
N ALA A 115 -15.37 18.67 5.77
CA ALA A 115 -14.28 19.48 5.31
C ALA A 115 -13.43 18.70 4.30
N ASP A 116 -12.84 19.41 3.35
CA ASP A 116 -12.06 18.80 2.28
C ASP A 116 -11.08 17.74 2.78
N VAL A 117 -11.24 16.53 2.29
CA VAL A 117 -10.29 15.46 2.56
C VAL A 117 -9.12 15.63 1.62
N ARG A 118 -7.99 16.05 2.17
CA ARG A 118 -6.73 16.12 1.41
C ARG A 118 -5.94 14.85 1.68
N LEU A 119 -5.82 14.03 0.64
CA LEU A 119 -5.12 12.78 0.76
C LEU A 119 -3.61 12.96 0.67
N LYS A 120 -2.91 12.34 1.60
CA LYS A 120 -1.45 12.23 1.61
C LYS A 120 -1.09 10.78 1.30
N PRO A 121 0.13 10.49 0.82
CA PRO A 121 0.54 9.10 0.61
C PRO A 121 0.34 8.21 1.85
N ALA A 122 0.55 8.76 3.05
CA ALA A 122 0.34 8.04 4.30
C ALA A 122 -1.11 7.58 4.48
N ASP A 123 -2.09 8.30 3.95
CA ASP A 123 -3.50 7.92 4.05
C ASP A 123 -3.79 6.66 3.25
N PHE A 124 -3.15 6.51 2.10
CA PHE A 124 -3.24 5.28 1.31
C PHE A 124 -2.60 4.11 2.05
N ALA A 125 -1.48 4.35 2.73
CA ALA A 125 -0.81 3.32 3.53
C ALA A 125 -1.69 2.88 4.69
N ASP A 126 -2.31 3.80 5.41
CA ASP A 126 -3.22 3.50 6.50
C ASP A 126 -4.43 2.69 6.02
N TYR A 127 -4.97 3.03 4.86
CA TYR A 127 -6.06 2.30 4.22
C TYR A 127 -5.66 0.84 3.94
N LEU A 128 -4.50 0.62 3.35
CA LEU A 128 -4.02 -0.73 3.03
C LEU A 128 -3.78 -1.56 4.29
N ILE A 129 -3.14 -0.99 5.30
CA ILE A 129 -2.88 -1.70 6.56
C ILE A 129 -4.19 -2.06 7.24
N HIS A 130 -5.14 -1.13 7.30
CA HIS A 130 -6.45 -1.37 7.90
C HIS A 130 -7.14 -2.58 7.25
N HIS A 131 -7.15 -2.65 5.92
CA HIS A 131 -7.81 -3.74 5.21
C HIS A 131 -7.03 -5.05 5.25
N ALA A 132 -5.71 -4.99 5.35
CA ALA A 132 -4.89 -6.19 5.50
C ALA A 132 -5.05 -6.86 6.86
N LEU A 133 -5.42 -6.10 7.89
CA LEU A 133 -5.59 -6.60 9.25
C LEU A 133 -7.01 -7.11 9.55
N ARG A 134 -7.92 -7.01 8.62
CA ARG A 134 -9.32 -7.44 8.82
C ARG A 134 -9.56 -8.90 8.60
#